data_96994b456789d8dd1f56dcb8fd1f6feb
#
_entry.id   96994b456789d8dd1f56dcb8fd1f6feb
#
_cell.length_a   1.000
_cell.length_b   1.000
_cell.length_c   1.000
_cell.angle_alpha   90.00
_cell.angle_beta   90.00
_cell.angle_gamma   90.00
#
_symmetry.space_group_name_H-M   'P 1'
#
loop_
_entity.id
_entity.type
_entity.pdbx_description
1 polymer ?
#
loop_
_entity_poly.entity_id
_entity_poly.type
_entity_poly.pdbx_seq_one_letter_code
_entity_poly.pdbx_strand_id
1 'polypeptide(L)'
;MKIKSPDLKKSLTIIQLGDENMLVENNKVVKVHYHGYFPDTREVFDSSLEREPLTFLVGHGQMIPGFEAEILGSELSEKRTFTLEPDRAYGHRDESYIAERPFPEFPEGIEVGMKFQAEVNGMPMPFEIISIDLDAGDSGTVTCDFNHPMAGKALTFEIEVVDIRDADEEEIAHGHVHGDGGYQH
;
A
#
# COMPACT_ATOMS: atom_id res chain seq x y z
N MET A 1 -32.36 38.79 -59.65
CA MET A 1 -31.32 37.79 -59.38
C MET A 1 -31.36 37.47 -57.89
N LYS A 2 -32.04 36.36 -57.51
CA LYS A 2 -32.19 35.93 -56.09
C LYS A 2 -31.02 35.04 -55.72
N ILE A 3 -30.20 35.49 -54.78
CA ILE A 3 -29.11 34.69 -54.23
C ILE A 3 -29.75 33.77 -53.16
N LYS A 4 -29.72 32.48 -53.42
CA LYS A 4 -30.13 31.43 -52.45
C LYS A 4 -29.11 31.38 -51.30
N SER A 5 -29.61 31.57 -50.07
CA SER A 5 -28.82 31.29 -48.86
C SER A 5 -28.49 29.78 -48.80
N PRO A 6 -27.29 29.39 -48.44
CA PRO A 6 -26.97 27.98 -48.24
C PRO A 6 -27.60 27.48 -46.94
N ASP A 7 -28.31 26.36 -47.05
CA ASP A 7 -28.87 25.57 -45.95
C ASP A 7 -27.78 25.17 -44.95
N LEU A 8 -27.75 25.81 -43.80
CA LEU A 8 -26.91 25.41 -42.63
C LEU A 8 -27.63 24.35 -41.78
N LYS A 9 -28.02 23.24 -42.40
CA LYS A 9 -28.30 22.00 -41.69
C LYS A 9 -27.07 21.12 -41.67
N LYS A 10 -25.95 21.64 -41.17
CA LYS A 10 -24.85 20.80 -40.71
C LYS A 10 -25.19 20.36 -39.31
N SER A 11 -25.43 19.06 -39.17
CA SER A 11 -25.46 18.37 -37.87
C SER A 11 -24.26 18.83 -37.06
N LEU A 12 -24.53 19.57 -35.97
CA LEU A 12 -23.51 19.85 -34.98
C LEU A 12 -23.26 18.53 -34.27
N THR A 13 -22.25 17.81 -34.65
CA THR A 13 -21.68 16.74 -33.82
C THR A 13 -20.96 17.48 -32.70
N ILE A 14 -21.61 17.59 -31.54
CA ILE A 14 -20.93 17.98 -30.31
C ILE A 14 -19.99 16.78 -30.00
N ILE A 15 -18.75 16.92 -30.41
CA ILE A 15 -17.67 16.07 -29.90
C ILE A 15 -17.49 16.64 -28.48
N GLN A 16 -17.98 15.89 -27.50
CA GLN A 16 -17.57 16.07 -26.12
C GLN A 16 -16.04 15.92 -26.17
N LEU A 17 -15.33 17.02 -26.00
CA LEU A 17 -13.89 16.97 -25.74
C LEU A 17 -13.78 16.08 -24.52
N GLY A 18 -13.27 14.88 -24.74
CA GLY A 18 -13.10 13.86 -23.70
C GLY A 18 -12.35 14.48 -22.54
N ASP A 19 -12.66 14.00 -21.38
CA ASP A 19 -12.03 14.35 -20.12
C ASP A 19 -10.56 14.65 -20.36
N GLU A 20 -10.14 15.86 -19.96
CA GLU A 20 -8.72 16.18 -19.86
C GLU A 20 -8.08 14.99 -19.16
N ASN A 21 -7.06 14.43 -19.79
CA ASN A 21 -6.36 13.22 -19.37
C ASN A 21 -6.04 13.35 -17.88
N MET A 22 -6.93 12.85 -17.02
CA MET A 22 -6.79 13.02 -15.59
C MET A 22 -5.63 12.16 -15.14
N LEU A 23 -4.54 12.83 -14.74
CA LEU A 23 -3.34 12.17 -14.22
C LEU A 23 -3.46 12.00 -12.70
N VAL A 24 -2.81 10.99 -12.19
CA VAL A 24 -2.60 10.83 -10.75
C VAL A 24 -1.66 11.92 -10.26
N GLU A 25 -2.16 12.81 -9.44
CA GLU A 25 -1.45 13.95 -8.86
C GLU A 25 -1.76 14.06 -7.36
N ASN A 26 -0.95 14.85 -6.64
CA ASN A 26 -1.24 15.15 -5.23
C ASN A 26 -2.63 15.77 -5.08
N ASN A 27 -3.31 15.45 -3.98
CA ASN A 27 -4.69 15.86 -3.68
C ASN A 27 -5.75 15.28 -4.65
N LYS A 28 -5.43 14.24 -5.39
CA LYS A 28 -6.42 13.43 -6.09
C LYS A 28 -6.76 12.19 -5.26
N VAL A 29 -8.01 11.79 -5.32
CA VAL A 29 -8.44 10.47 -4.84
C VAL A 29 -8.32 9.49 -5.99
N VAL A 30 -7.59 8.40 -5.77
CA VAL A 30 -7.40 7.36 -6.77
C VAL A 30 -7.90 6.01 -6.27
N LYS A 31 -8.37 5.19 -7.21
CA LYS A 31 -8.63 3.77 -6.97
C LYS A 31 -7.68 2.95 -7.82
N VAL A 32 -7.03 1.99 -7.20
CA VAL A 32 -6.10 1.11 -7.89
C VAL A 32 -6.37 -0.35 -7.54
N HIS A 33 -6.35 -1.22 -8.53
CA HIS A 33 -6.10 -2.63 -8.26
C HIS A 33 -4.59 -2.85 -8.18
N TYR A 34 -4.19 -3.72 -7.27
CA TYR A 34 -2.80 -4.10 -7.12
C TYR A 34 -2.63 -5.59 -6.87
N HIS A 35 -1.46 -6.08 -7.25
CA HIS A 35 -0.98 -7.43 -6.98
C HIS A 35 0.46 -7.31 -6.51
N GLY A 36 0.69 -7.59 -5.23
CA GLY A 36 1.97 -7.46 -4.56
C GLY A 36 2.64 -8.81 -4.29
N TYR A 37 3.90 -8.97 -4.68
CA TYR A 37 4.66 -10.20 -4.47
C TYR A 37 6.14 -9.92 -4.19
N PHE A 38 6.81 -10.88 -3.58
CA PHE A 38 8.26 -10.82 -3.38
C PHE A 38 8.98 -11.14 -4.69
N PRO A 39 9.91 -10.29 -5.17
CA PRO A 39 10.55 -10.48 -6.48
C PRO A 39 11.34 -11.80 -6.58
N ASP A 40 11.94 -12.26 -5.48
CA ASP A 40 12.80 -13.45 -5.45
C ASP A 40 12.00 -14.75 -5.52
N THR A 41 10.92 -14.86 -4.75
CA THR A 41 10.13 -16.09 -4.61
C THR A 41 8.86 -16.09 -5.44
N ARG A 42 8.39 -14.93 -5.90
CA ARG A 42 7.09 -14.72 -6.54
C ARG A 42 5.90 -15.03 -5.62
N GLU A 43 6.15 -15.21 -4.34
CA GLU A 43 5.11 -15.38 -3.34
C GLU A 43 4.31 -14.08 -3.20
N VAL A 44 2.99 -14.19 -3.31
CA VAL A 44 2.07 -13.07 -3.18
C VAL A 44 1.87 -12.77 -1.70
N PHE A 45 2.15 -11.53 -1.29
CA PHE A 45 1.90 -11.10 0.08
C PHE A 45 0.55 -10.38 0.24
N ASP A 46 0.05 -9.72 -0.80
CA ASP A 46 -1.28 -9.10 -0.82
C ASP A 46 -1.75 -8.80 -2.24
N SER A 47 -3.08 -8.75 -2.44
CA SER A 47 -3.70 -8.46 -3.73
C SER A 47 -5.13 -7.96 -3.56
N SER A 48 -5.54 -6.99 -4.38
CA SER A 48 -6.93 -6.52 -4.44
C SER A 48 -7.71 -7.06 -5.64
N LEU A 49 -7.14 -7.96 -6.46
CA LEU A 49 -7.77 -8.42 -7.70
C LEU A 49 -9.12 -9.13 -7.51
N GLU A 50 -9.35 -9.73 -6.34
CA GLU A 50 -10.61 -10.39 -5.98
C GLU A 50 -11.40 -9.61 -4.91
N ARG A 51 -11.04 -8.33 -4.67
CA ARG A 51 -11.65 -7.44 -3.70
C ARG A 51 -11.93 -6.08 -4.33
N GLU A 52 -12.52 -5.16 -3.57
CA GLU A 52 -12.62 -3.76 -3.96
C GLU A 52 -11.23 -3.15 -4.18
N PRO A 53 -11.08 -2.27 -5.17
CA PRO A 53 -9.84 -1.56 -5.41
C PRO A 53 -9.45 -0.72 -4.19
N LEU A 54 -8.17 -0.60 -3.94
CA LEU A 54 -7.62 0.27 -2.92
C LEU A 54 -7.91 1.73 -3.28
N THR A 55 -8.57 2.45 -2.37
CA THR A 55 -8.90 3.88 -2.54
C THR A 55 -8.12 4.71 -1.55
N PHE A 56 -7.40 5.73 -2.02
CA PHE A 56 -6.62 6.60 -1.14
C PHE A 56 -6.43 8.00 -1.72
N LEU A 57 -6.08 8.94 -0.85
CA LEU A 57 -5.75 10.33 -1.17
C LEU A 57 -4.24 10.46 -1.38
N VAL A 58 -3.85 10.81 -2.60
CA VAL A 58 -2.44 10.89 -3.03
C VAL A 58 -1.72 12.06 -2.35
N GLY A 59 -0.51 11.81 -1.85
CA GLY A 59 0.37 12.81 -1.23
C GLY A 59 0.11 13.05 0.25
N HIS A 60 -0.74 12.25 0.90
CA HIS A 60 -1.07 12.35 2.33
C HIS A 60 -0.48 11.23 3.19
N GLY A 61 0.46 10.45 2.66
CA GLY A 61 1.17 9.42 3.41
C GLY A 61 0.31 8.22 3.82
N GLN A 62 -0.80 7.98 3.11
CA GLN A 62 -1.66 6.82 3.34
C GLN A 62 -1.04 5.51 2.81
N MET A 63 -0.07 5.63 1.91
CA MET A 63 0.65 4.51 1.32
C MET A 63 2.15 4.62 1.59
N ILE A 64 2.86 3.52 1.42
CA ILE A 64 4.32 3.54 1.48
C ILE A 64 4.88 4.53 0.45
N PRO A 65 5.92 5.31 0.79
CA PRO A 65 6.37 6.43 -0.03
C PRO A 65 6.74 6.05 -1.46
N GLY A 66 7.35 4.89 -1.64
CA GLY A 66 7.70 4.39 -2.97
C GLY A 66 6.48 4.11 -3.84
N PHE A 67 5.41 3.57 -3.27
CA PHE A 67 4.17 3.29 -4.00
C PHE A 67 3.52 4.57 -4.51
N GLU A 68 3.36 5.58 -3.65
CA GLU A 68 2.83 6.89 -4.08
C GLU A 68 3.68 7.52 -5.18
N ALA A 69 5.02 7.48 -5.03
CA ALA A 69 5.92 8.06 -6.03
C ALA A 69 5.82 7.37 -7.40
N GLU A 70 5.65 6.04 -7.43
CA GLU A 70 5.57 5.28 -8.69
C GLU A 70 4.24 5.46 -9.43
N ILE A 71 3.14 5.78 -8.74
CA ILE A 71 1.85 5.99 -9.40
C ILE A 71 1.64 7.42 -9.87
N LEU A 72 2.41 8.40 -9.38
CA LEU A 72 2.30 9.78 -9.84
C LEU A 72 2.47 9.88 -11.35
N GLY A 73 1.62 10.70 -12.00
CA GLY A 73 1.59 10.88 -13.44
C GLY A 73 1.02 9.69 -14.22
N SER A 74 0.44 8.68 -13.57
CA SER A 74 -0.31 7.63 -14.25
C SER A 74 -1.62 8.14 -14.79
N GLU A 75 -2.05 7.58 -15.91
CA GLU A 75 -3.36 7.82 -16.53
C GLU A 75 -4.40 6.81 -16.06
N LEU A 76 -5.68 7.14 -16.29
CA LEU A 76 -6.78 6.19 -16.06
C LEU A 76 -6.57 4.93 -16.92
N SER A 77 -6.78 3.75 -16.33
CA SER A 77 -6.55 2.43 -16.93
C SER A 77 -5.08 2.10 -17.24
N GLU A 78 -4.14 2.94 -16.83
CA GLU A 78 -2.72 2.63 -16.97
C GLU A 78 -2.33 1.48 -16.02
N LYS A 79 -1.48 0.60 -16.55
CA LYS A 79 -0.86 -0.50 -15.81
C LYS A 79 0.61 -0.24 -15.63
N ARG A 80 1.09 -0.35 -14.40
CA ARG A 80 2.52 -0.23 -14.07
C ARG A 80 2.98 -1.43 -13.27
N THR A 81 4.23 -1.79 -13.47
CA THR A 81 4.93 -2.77 -12.63
C THR A 81 6.21 -2.12 -12.12
N PHE A 82 6.41 -2.15 -10.82
CA PHE A 82 7.60 -1.57 -10.19
C PHE A 82 8.01 -2.39 -8.97
N THR A 83 9.30 -2.33 -8.65
CA THR A 83 9.87 -2.95 -7.44
C THR A 83 10.39 -1.86 -6.53
N LEU A 84 10.02 -1.93 -5.26
CA LEU A 84 10.47 -1.03 -4.21
C LEU A 84 11.50 -1.74 -3.34
N GLU A 85 12.66 -1.15 -3.24
CA GLU A 85 13.67 -1.55 -2.27
C GLU A 85 13.22 -1.15 -0.84
N PRO A 86 13.76 -1.76 0.22
CA PRO A 86 13.32 -1.53 1.58
C PRO A 86 13.23 -0.06 2.00
N ASP A 87 14.19 0.77 1.59
CA ASP A 87 14.24 2.21 1.90
C ASP A 87 13.06 3.02 1.31
N ARG A 88 12.43 2.51 0.26
CA ARG A 88 11.24 3.08 -0.38
C ARG A 88 9.92 2.40 0.05
N ALA A 89 10.01 1.36 0.87
CA ALA A 89 8.89 0.55 1.34
C ALA A 89 8.75 0.63 2.87
N TYR A 90 9.02 -0.47 3.57
CA TYR A 90 8.88 -0.58 5.02
C TYR A 90 10.21 -0.41 5.79
N GLY A 91 11.25 0.09 5.12
CA GLY A 91 12.56 0.29 5.72
C GLY A 91 13.39 -0.99 5.83
N HIS A 92 14.64 -0.81 6.25
CA HIS A 92 15.53 -1.92 6.55
C HIS A 92 15.16 -2.57 7.88
N ARG A 93 15.54 -3.84 8.04
CA ARG A 93 15.46 -4.50 9.33
C ARG A 93 16.47 -3.86 10.28
N ASP A 94 16.05 -3.55 11.50
CA ASP A 94 16.86 -2.92 12.54
C ASP A 94 17.12 -3.93 13.65
N GLU A 95 18.40 -4.20 13.92
CA GLU A 95 18.84 -5.12 14.97
C GLU A 95 18.41 -4.67 16.38
N SER A 96 18.16 -3.37 16.59
CA SER A 96 17.68 -2.85 17.86
C SER A 96 16.24 -3.30 18.20
N TYR A 97 15.48 -3.76 17.21
CA TYR A 97 14.15 -4.38 17.36
C TYR A 97 14.22 -5.89 17.56
N ILE A 98 15.41 -6.46 17.72
CA ILE A 98 15.59 -7.87 18.06
C ILE A 98 15.93 -7.97 19.54
N ALA A 99 15.15 -8.75 20.28
CA ALA A 99 15.31 -8.92 21.70
C ALA A 99 15.31 -10.39 22.12
N GLU A 100 16.23 -10.73 23.02
CA GLU A 100 16.25 -12.03 23.67
C GLU A 100 15.39 -11.99 24.94
N ARG A 101 14.59 -13.03 25.14
CA ARG A 101 13.72 -13.19 26.28
C ARG A 101 13.86 -14.61 26.87
N PRO A 102 13.74 -14.76 28.19
CA PRO A 102 13.76 -16.07 28.83
C PRO A 102 12.64 -16.98 28.29
N PHE A 103 12.98 -18.23 27.95
CA PHE A 103 12.00 -19.20 27.45
C PHE A 103 10.76 -19.39 28.37
N PRO A 104 10.88 -19.38 29.73
CA PRO A 104 9.71 -19.53 30.59
C PRO A 104 8.67 -18.39 30.52
N GLU A 105 8.97 -17.27 29.86
CA GLU A 105 7.99 -16.19 29.63
C GLU A 105 6.97 -16.55 28.54
N PHE A 106 7.19 -17.63 27.79
CA PHE A 106 6.36 -18.07 26.68
C PHE A 106 5.49 -19.28 27.04
N PRO A 107 4.35 -19.46 26.37
CA PRO A 107 3.54 -20.66 26.52
C PRO A 107 4.29 -21.91 26.03
N GLU A 108 3.84 -23.07 26.50
CA GLU A 108 4.39 -24.34 26.00
C GLU A 108 4.11 -24.54 24.49
N GLY A 109 5.05 -25.18 23.79
CA GLY A 109 4.88 -25.56 22.39
C GLY A 109 5.14 -24.43 21.38
N ILE A 110 5.91 -23.40 21.77
CA ILE A 110 6.33 -22.36 20.79
C ILE A 110 7.30 -22.95 19.78
N GLU A 111 7.21 -22.41 18.57
CA GLU A 111 8.08 -22.75 17.43
C GLU A 111 8.60 -21.49 16.75
N VAL A 112 9.74 -21.60 16.07
CA VAL A 112 10.26 -20.53 15.21
C VAL A 112 9.26 -20.21 14.11
N GLY A 113 9.03 -18.92 13.85
CA GLY A 113 8.04 -18.41 12.90
C GLY A 113 6.67 -18.11 13.53
N MET A 114 6.42 -18.49 14.78
CA MET A 114 5.19 -18.10 15.48
C MET A 114 5.19 -16.62 15.77
N LYS A 115 3.99 -16.02 15.63
CA LYS A 115 3.76 -14.58 15.88
C LYS A 115 2.97 -14.40 17.15
N PHE A 116 3.41 -13.45 17.96
CA PHE A 116 2.82 -13.07 19.23
C PHE A 116 2.66 -11.55 19.31
N GLN A 117 2.06 -11.09 20.38
CA GLN A 117 1.92 -9.68 20.69
C GLN A 117 2.40 -9.44 22.11
N ALA A 118 3.31 -8.50 22.31
CA ALA A 118 3.74 -8.01 23.60
C ALA A 118 3.14 -6.65 23.90
N GLU A 119 2.95 -6.32 25.16
CA GLU A 119 2.62 -4.97 25.58
C GLU A 119 3.91 -4.22 25.93
N VAL A 120 4.22 -3.19 25.14
CA VAL A 120 5.39 -2.33 25.36
C VAL A 120 4.90 -0.91 25.61
N ASN A 121 5.15 -0.39 26.83
CA ASN A 121 4.68 0.93 27.27
C ASN A 121 3.16 1.15 27.11
N GLY A 122 2.35 0.11 27.34
CA GLY A 122 0.89 0.15 27.20
C GLY A 122 0.39 0.06 25.76
N MET A 123 1.28 -0.20 24.80
CA MET A 123 0.92 -0.42 23.40
C MET A 123 1.20 -1.86 22.97
N PRO A 124 0.27 -2.49 22.24
CA PRO A 124 0.49 -3.81 21.70
C PRO A 124 1.52 -3.75 20.58
N MET A 125 2.61 -4.51 20.70
CA MET A 125 3.63 -4.68 19.67
C MET A 125 3.66 -6.13 19.19
N PRO A 126 3.37 -6.41 17.93
CA PRO A 126 3.53 -7.74 17.36
C PRO A 126 5.01 -8.10 17.22
N PHE A 127 5.33 -9.37 17.40
CA PHE A 127 6.68 -9.89 17.15
C PHE A 127 6.61 -11.32 16.62
N GLU A 128 7.70 -11.75 15.98
CA GLU A 128 7.89 -13.10 15.49
C GLU A 128 9.04 -13.78 16.23
N ILE A 129 8.90 -15.06 16.56
CA ILE A 129 9.99 -15.87 17.12
C ILE A 129 10.92 -16.25 15.98
N ILE A 130 12.19 -15.82 16.06
CA ILE A 130 13.20 -16.11 15.03
C ILE A 130 14.22 -17.15 15.45
N SER A 131 14.38 -17.40 16.75
CA SER A 131 15.26 -18.45 17.28
C SER A 131 14.79 -18.93 18.67
N ILE A 132 15.04 -20.18 18.98
CA ILE A 132 14.84 -20.78 20.30
C ILE A 132 16.11 -21.57 20.63
N ASP A 133 16.78 -21.19 21.73
CA ASP A 133 17.95 -21.85 22.27
C ASP A 133 17.63 -22.37 23.66
N LEU A 134 17.37 -23.65 23.77
CA LEU A 134 17.05 -24.32 25.05
C LEU A 134 18.30 -24.63 25.89
N ASP A 135 19.49 -24.55 25.29
CA ASP A 135 20.76 -24.82 25.96
C ASP A 135 21.39 -23.52 26.52
N ALA A 136 20.80 -22.36 26.24
CA ALA A 136 21.27 -21.07 26.72
C ALA A 136 20.87 -20.83 28.19
N GLY A 137 21.80 -21.04 29.09
CA GLY A 137 21.62 -20.82 30.54
C GLY A 137 20.61 -21.77 31.20
N ASP A 138 20.17 -21.43 32.41
CA ASP A 138 19.33 -22.29 33.24
C ASP A 138 17.88 -22.44 32.72
N SER A 139 17.46 -21.64 31.78
CA SER A 139 16.05 -21.56 31.38
C SER A 139 15.81 -21.52 29.88
N GLY A 140 16.86 -21.50 29.06
CA GLY A 140 16.74 -21.27 27.62
C GLY A 140 16.41 -19.82 27.24
N THR A 141 16.59 -19.49 25.96
CA THR A 141 16.40 -18.15 25.40
C THR A 141 15.56 -18.20 24.12
N VAL A 142 14.67 -17.27 23.95
CA VAL A 142 13.88 -17.03 22.74
C VAL A 142 14.28 -15.69 22.15
N THR A 143 14.65 -15.68 20.89
CA THR A 143 14.93 -14.44 20.17
C THR A 143 13.67 -13.98 19.43
N CYS A 144 13.23 -12.78 19.74
CA CYS A 144 12.02 -12.15 19.22
C CYS A 144 12.38 -11.00 18.28
N ASP A 145 11.74 -10.95 17.13
CA ASP A 145 11.87 -9.87 16.15
C ASP A 145 10.62 -8.99 16.15
N PHE A 146 10.77 -7.75 16.57
CA PHE A 146 9.73 -6.72 16.59
C PHE A 146 9.72 -5.82 15.35
N ASN A 147 10.55 -6.10 14.36
CA ASN A 147 10.52 -5.39 13.08
C ASN A 147 9.18 -5.60 12.37
N HIS A 148 8.82 -4.64 11.52
CA HIS A 148 7.69 -4.84 10.63
C HIS A 148 7.91 -6.10 9.77
N PRO A 149 6.89 -6.95 9.54
CA PRO A 149 7.06 -8.20 8.77
C PRO A 149 7.61 -8.02 7.36
N MET A 150 7.44 -6.84 6.76
CA MET A 150 7.95 -6.47 5.44
C MET A 150 9.29 -5.71 5.49
N ALA A 151 9.83 -5.39 6.68
CA ALA A 151 11.11 -4.70 6.79
C ALA A 151 12.25 -5.54 6.19
N GLY A 152 13.13 -4.88 5.46
CA GLY A 152 14.27 -5.51 4.78
C GLY A 152 13.93 -6.28 3.51
N LYS A 153 12.66 -6.27 3.08
CA LYS A 153 12.20 -6.99 1.87
C LYS A 153 11.98 -6.03 0.72
N ALA A 154 12.45 -6.40 -0.47
CA ALA A 154 12.03 -5.77 -1.71
C ALA A 154 10.62 -6.24 -2.07
N LEU A 155 9.78 -5.33 -2.54
CA LEU A 155 8.38 -5.58 -2.86
C LEU A 155 8.09 -5.20 -4.31
N THR A 156 7.53 -6.11 -5.08
CA THR A 156 7.08 -5.82 -6.45
C THR A 156 5.57 -5.68 -6.47
N PHE A 157 5.10 -4.63 -7.13
CA PHE A 157 3.69 -4.35 -7.35
C PHE A 157 3.38 -4.30 -8.83
N GLU A 158 2.32 -4.96 -9.23
CA GLU A 158 1.62 -4.74 -10.48
C GLU A 158 0.33 -3.98 -10.14
N ILE A 159 0.12 -2.82 -10.75
CA ILE A 159 -1.04 -1.97 -10.48
C ILE A 159 -1.84 -1.67 -11.73
N GLU A 160 -3.11 -1.36 -11.55
CA GLU A 160 -3.98 -0.77 -12.57
C GLU A 160 -4.77 0.38 -11.94
N VAL A 161 -4.68 1.58 -12.52
CA VAL A 161 -5.47 2.74 -12.09
C VAL A 161 -6.88 2.62 -12.63
N VAL A 162 -7.87 2.46 -11.76
CA VAL A 162 -9.26 2.22 -12.17
C VAL A 162 -10.18 3.43 -12.01
N ASP A 163 -9.77 4.41 -11.21
CA ASP A 163 -10.50 5.66 -11.04
C ASP A 163 -9.57 6.79 -10.56
N ILE A 164 -9.83 8.00 -11.03
CA ILE A 164 -9.14 9.23 -10.60
C ILE A 164 -10.19 10.33 -10.47
N ARG A 165 -10.26 10.99 -9.32
CA ARG A 165 -11.11 12.17 -9.12
C ARG A 165 -10.42 13.25 -8.30
N ASP A 166 -10.92 14.46 -8.35
CA ASP A 166 -10.53 15.49 -7.41
C ASP A 166 -10.97 15.08 -5.99
N ALA A 167 -10.12 15.36 -5.01
CA ALA A 167 -10.53 15.31 -3.62
C ALA A 167 -11.35 16.55 -3.27
N ASP A 168 -12.31 16.42 -2.36
CA ASP A 168 -12.98 17.58 -1.82
C ASP A 168 -12.13 18.28 -0.73
N GLU A 169 -12.52 19.50 -0.34
CA GLU A 169 -11.77 20.29 0.63
C GLU A 169 -11.70 19.63 2.01
N GLU A 170 -12.72 18.84 2.38
CA GLU A 170 -12.77 18.14 3.66
C GLU A 170 -11.83 16.92 3.65
N GLU A 171 -11.77 16.18 2.56
CA GLU A 171 -10.83 15.05 2.38
C GLU A 171 -9.38 15.53 2.46
N ILE A 172 -9.07 16.65 1.81
CA ILE A 172 -7.73 17.26 1.86
C ILE A 172 -7.41 17.73 3.28
N ALA A 173 -8.35 18.39 3.95
CA ALA A 173 -8.17 18.92 5.30
C ALA A 173 -7.97 17.81 6.34
N HIS A 174 -8.65 16.68 6.18
CA HIS A 174 -8.57 15.53 7.08
C HIS A 174 -7.47 14.55 6.68
N GLY A 175 -6.95 14.62 5.45
CA GLY A 175 -5.92 13.74 4.92
C GLY A 175 -6.39 12.32 4.64
N HIS A 176 -7.70 12.09 4.47
CA HIS A 176 -8.27 10.78 4.14
C HIS A 176 -9.55 10.90 3.30
N VAL A 177 -9.85 9.85 2.56
CA VAL A 177 -11.02 9.75 1.69
C VAL A 177 -12.29 9.56 2.51
N HIS A 178 -13.36 10.31 2.18
CA HIS A 178 -14.68 10.16 2.76
C HIS A 178 -15.54 9.23 1.89
N GLY A 179 -16.31 8.32 2.51
CA GLY A 179 -17.25 7.42 1.84
C GLY A 179 -16.83 5.96 1.78
N ASP A 180 -17.63 5.16 1.07
CA ASP A 180 -17.40 3.71 0.92
C ASP A 180 -16.10 3.43 0.16
N GLY A 181 -15.10 2.89 0.85
CA GLY A 181 -13.81 2.49 0.28
C GLY A 181 -12.58 3.23 0.82
N GLY A 182 -12.74 4.19 1.72
CA GLY A 182 -11.61 4.82 2.43
C GLY A 182 -10.87 3.80 3.31
N TYR A 183 -9.54 3.76 3.20
CA TYR A 183 -8.68 2.90 4.02
C TYR A 183 -8.76 3.36 5.49
N GLN A 184 -9.34 2.54 6.36
CA GLN A 184 -9.28 2.73 7.81
C GLN A 184 -8.22 1.77 8.37
N HIS A 185 -7.20 2.34 9.00
CA HIS A 185 -6.23 1.59 9.81
C HIS A 185 -6.81 1.18 11.16
#